data_d0f02b7d1c437a82d6d6929d3b756a95
#
_entry.id   d0f02b7d1c437a82d6d6929d3b756a95
#
_cell.length_a   1.000
_cell.length_b   1.000
_cell.length_c   1.000
_cell.angle_alpha   90.00
_cell.angle_beta   90.00
_cell.angle_gamma   90.00
#
_symmetry.space_group_name_H-M   'P 1'
#
loop_
_entity.id
_entity.type
_entity.pdbx_description
1 polymer ?
#
loop_
_entity_poly.entity_id
_entity_poly.type
_entity_poly.pdbx_seq_one_letter_code
_entity_poly.pdbx_strand_id
1 'polypeptide(L)'
;MKVTYEDLTKELKDKNIRLSHQRLKILEFITNNNVHPTVDQIYSELHTVIPTLSKTTVYNSLKALIDAGLVKVINIEDNETRYDIINHDHG
;
A
#
# COMPACT_ATOMS: atom_id res chain seq x y z
N MET A 1 11.36 1.69 12.65
CA MET A 1 12.30 1.90 11.55
C MET A 1 11.56 2.01 10.24
N LYS A 2 11.84 3.03 9.49
CA LYS A 2 11.17 3.23 8.21
C LYS A 2 11.76 2.36 7.11
N VAL A 3 10.88 1.84 6.29
CA VAL A 3 11.29 1.10 5.09
C VAL A 3 11.67 2.12 4.02
N THR A 4 12.77 1.90 3.35
CA THR A 4 13.21 2.81 2.32
C THR A 4 12.57 2.51 0.99
N TYR A 5 12.62 3.47 0.09
CA TYR A 5 12.09 3.32 -1.25
C TYR A 5 12.80 2.17 -1.99
N GLU A 6 14.09 2.03 -1.76
CA GLU A 6 14.86 0.95 -2.38
C GLU A 6 14.39 -0.42 -1.90
N ASP A 7 14.09 -0.54 -0.62
CA ASP A 7 13.60 -1.80 -0.07
C ASP A 7 12.28 -2.19 -0.70
N LEU A 8 11.39 -1.21 -0.89
CA LEU A 8 10.09 -1.47 -1.50
C LEU A 8 10.23 -1.84 -2.97
N THR A 9 11.13 -1.17 -3.67
CA THR A 9 11.38 -1.46 -5.08
C THR A 9 11.85 -2.89 -5.25
N LYS A 10 12.78 -3.32 -4.40
CA LYS A 10 13.30 -4.67 -4.44
C LYS A 10 12.19 -5.69 -4.15
N GLU A 11 11.35 -5.39 -3.17
CA GLU A 11 10.24 -6.26 -2.80
C GLU A 11 9.30 -6.47 -3.98
N LEU A 12 8.96 -5.40 -4.68
CA LEU A 12 8.05 -5.48 -5.81
C LEU A 12 8.68 -6.27 -6.96
N LYS A 13 9.97 -6.10 -7.19
CA LYS A 13 10.65 -6.85 -8.23
C LYS A 13 10.65 -8.34 -7.92
N ASP A 14 10.93 -8.69 -6.67
CA ASP A 14 10.97 -10.09 -6.26
C ASP A 14 9.62 -10.76 -6.41
N LYS A 15 8.53 -9.99 -6.31
CA LYS A 15 7.17 -10.51 -6.43
C LYS A 15 6.63 -10.38 -7.85
N ASN A 16 7.45 -9.94 -8.80
CA ASN A 16 7.02 -9.75 -10.19
C ASN A 16 5.89 -8.75 -10.34
N ILE A 17 5.84 -7.77 -9.47
CA ILE A 17 4.84 -6.73 -9.56
C ILE A 17 5.37 -5.61 -10.44
N ARG A 18 4.50 -5.12 -11.32
CA ARG A 18 4.85 -4.01 -12.17
C ARG A 18 5.17 -2.78 -11.34
N LEU A 19 6.36 -2.23 -11.55
CA LEU A 19 6.78 -1.05 -10.84
C LEU A 19 6.09 0.19 -11.41
N SER A 20 5.51 1.00 -10.52
CA SER A 20 5.01 2.31 -10.87
C SER A 20 5.23 3.20 -9.67
N HIS A 21 5.41 4.50 -9.94
CA HIS A 21 5.59 5.47 -8.88
C HIS A 21 4.41 5.45 -7.90
N GLN A 22 3.20 5.40 -8.45
CA GLN A 22 1.99 5.42 -7.63
C GLN A 22 1.90 4.19 -6.74
N ARG A 23 2.22 3.02 -7.30
CA ARG A 23 2.14 1.77 -6.54
C ARG A 23 3.16 1.76 -5.41
N LEU A 24 4.36 2.24 -5.68
CA LEU A 24 5.39 2.35 -4.65
C LEU A 24 4.98 3.32 -3.54
N LYS A 25 4.39 4.44 -3.91
CA LYS A 25 3.95 5.42 -2.92
C LYS A 25 2.84 4.88 -2.03
N ILE A 26 1.93 4.12 -2.61
CA ILE A 26 0.86 3.52 -1.83
C ILE A 26 1.43 2.51 -0.83
N LEU A 27 2.33 1.66 -1.29
CA LEU A 27 2.95 0.67 -0.40
C LEU A 27 3.75 1.36 0.69
N GLU A 28 4.51 2.40 0.34
CA GLU A 28 5.28 3.16 1.32
C GLU A 28 4.38 3.77 2.38
N PHE A 29 3.26 4.35 1.95
CA PHE A 29 2.34 4.98 2.87
C PHE A 29 1.81 3.97 3.90
N ILE A 30 1.39 2.80 3.42
CA ILE A 30 0.86 1.77 4.32
C ILE A 30 1.96 1.26 5.25
N THR A 31 3.16 1.05 4.72
CA THR A 31 4.27 0.51 5.49
C THR A 31 4.67 1.43 6.62
N ASN A 32 4.68 2.74 6.36
CA ASN A 32 5.18 3.71 7.32
C ASN A 32 4.12 4.31 8.22
N ASN A 33 2.88 3.87 8.07
CA ASN A 33 1.78 4.36 8.90
C ASN A 33 1.10 3.19 9.59
N ASN A 34 0.94 3.29 10.90
CA ASN A 34 0.39 2.20 11.70
C ASN A 34 -1.08 2.37 12.01
N VAL A 35 -1.81 3.03 11.12
CA VAL A 35 -3.20 3.38 11.40
C VAL A 35 -4.21 2.57 10.60
N HIS A 36 -3.77 1.56 9.88
CA HIS A 36 -4.65 0.72 9.05
C HIS A 36 -5.52 1.59 8.15
N PRO A 37 -4.92 2.26 7.15
CA PRO A 37 -5.67 3.24 6.36
C PRO A 37 -6.75 2.61 5.48
N THR A 38 -7.78 3.39 5.22
CA THR A 38 -8.80 3.05 4.22
C THR A 38 -8.36 3.59 2.87
N VAL A 39 -9.08 3.19 1.80
CA VAL A 39 -8.80 3.73 0.47
C VAL A 39 -8.93 5.25 0.48
N ASP A 40 -9.96 5.77 1.15
CA ASP A 40 -10.17 7.21 1.20
C ASP A 40 -9.01 7.93 1.88
N GLN A 41 -8.49 7.36 2.93
CA GLN A 41 -7.35 7.95 3.64
C GLN A 41 -6.09 7.92 2.78
N ILE A 42 -5.84 6.79 2.12
CA ILE A 42 -4.69 6.67 1.22
C ILE A 42 -4.81 7.70 0.10
N TYR A 43 -5.98 7.78 -0.50
CA TYR A 43 -6.22 8.71 -1.59
C TYR A 43 -6.03 10.16 -1.14
N SER A 44 -6.63 10.54 -0.01
CA SER A 44 -6.56 11.92 0.48
C SER A 44 -5.13 12.36 0.75
N GLU A 45 -4.35 11.48 1.36
CA GLU A 45 -2.98 11.80 1.70
C GLU A 45 -2.08 11.87 0.48
N LEU A 46 -2.19 10.87 -0.39
CA LEU A 46 -1.30 10.80 -1.54
C LEU A 46 -1.70 11.73 -2.68
N HIS A 47 -2.96 12.10 -2.76
CA HIS A 47 -3.43 13.00 -3.80
C HIS A 47 -2.74 14.36 -3.72
N THR A 48 -2.28 14.74 -2.53
CA THR A 48 -1.58 16.02 -2.36
C THR A 48 -0.21 16.02 -3.04
N VAL A 49 0.42 14.85 -3.15
CA VAL A 49 1.74 14.74 -3.78
C VAL A 49 1.66 14.12 -5.16
N ILE A 50 0.57 13.44 -5.47
CA ILE A 50 0.35 12.84 -6.78
C ILE A 50 -1.00 13.35 -7.30
N PRO A 51 -1.02 14.52 -7.92
CA PRO A 51 -2.31 15.13 -8.34
C PRO A 51 -3.11 14.29 -9.32
N THR A 52 -2.45 13.43 -10.08
CA THR A 52 -3.12 12.57 -11.06
C THR A 52 -3.66 11.29 -10.45
N LEU A 53 -3.43 11.06 -9.16
CA LEU A 53 -3.91 9.85 -8.51
C LEU A 53 -5.44 9.83 -8.47
N SER A 54 -6.02 8.68 -8.75
CA SER A 54 -7.46 8.48 -8.64
C SER A 54 -7.73 7.36 -7.65
N LYS A 55 -8.96 7.31 -7.15
CA LYS A 55 -9.34 6.21 -6.24
C LYS A 55 -9.27 4.87 -6.95
N THR A 56 -9.61 4.84 -8.24
CA THR A 56 -9.50 3.62 -9.02
C THR A 56 -8.06 3.11 -9.05
N THR A 57 -7.10 4.03 -9.21
CA THR A 57 -5.69 3.65 -9.18
C THR A 57 -5.30 3.09 -7.82
N VAL A 58 -5.82 3.69 -6.75
CA VAL A 58 -5.54 3.18 -5.39
C VAL A 58 -6.08 1.76 -5.25
N TYR A 59 -7.32 1.52 -5.64
CA TYR A 59 -7.91 0.18 -5.59
C TYR A 59 -7.11 -0.82 -6.39
N ASN A 60 -6.74 -0.48 -7.61
CA ASN A 60 -6.01 -1.40 -8.47
C ASN A 60 -4.64 -1.71 -7.92
N SER A 61 -3.98 -0.70 -7.35
CA SER A 61 -2.67 -0.90 -6.74
C SER A 61 -2.77 -1.79 -5.51
N LEU A 62 -3.77 -1.54 -4.66
CA LEU A 62 -3.97 -2.36 -3.48
C LEU A 62 -4.26 -3.81 -3.86
N LYS A 63 -5.08 -4.01 -4.89
CA LYS A 63 -5.41 -5.36 -5.33
C LYS A 63 -4.16 -6.10 -5.78
N ALA A 64 -3.29 -5.42 -6.54
CA ALA A 64 -2.05 -6.03 -7.00
C ALA A 64 -1.14 -6.38 -5.82
N LEU A 65 -1.07 -5.49 -4.83
CA LEU A 65 -0.24 -5.72 -3.65
C LEU A 65 -0.79 -6.85 -2.79
N ILE A 66 -2.11 -6.95 -2.70
CA ILE A 66 -2.76 -8.04 -1.96
C ILE A 66 -2.48 -9.37 -2.65
N ASP A 67 -2.64 -9.41 -3.98
CA ASP A 67 -2.39 -10.63 -4.74
C ASP A 67 -0.95 -11.09 -4.62
N ALA A 68 -0.04 -10.16 -4.43
CA ALA A 68 1.38 -10.48 -4.26
C ALA A 68 1.75 -10.88 -2.84
N GLY A 69 0.81 -10.75 -1.91
CA GLY A 69 1.07 -11.11 -0.52
C GLY A 69 1.81 -10.04 0.27
N LEU A 70 1.77 -8.80 -0.18
CA LEU A 70 2.43 -7.71 0.51
C LEU A 70 1.49 -6.91 1.39
N VAL A 71 0.21 -6.90 1.07
CA VAL A 71 -0.81 -6.15 1.79
C VAL A 71 -1.96 -7.09 2.10
N LYS A 72 -2.60 -6.88 3.23
CA LYS A 72 -3.77 -7.64 3.61
C LYS A 72 -4.94 -6.72 3.92
N VAL A 73 -6.14 -7.25 3.78
CA VAL A 73 -7.36 -6.54 4.09
C VAL A 73 -7.73 -6.81 5.55
N ILE A 74 -8.08 -5.77 6.26
CA ILE A 74 -8.55 -5.87 7.63
C ILE A 74 -9.97 -5.35 7.68
N ASN A 75 -10.90 -6.22 8.07
CA ASN A 75 -12.29 -5.80 8.25
C ASN A 75 -12.51 -5.51 9.72
N ILE A 76 -12.90 -4.28 10.01
CA ILE A 76 -13.16 -3.85 11.36
C ILE A 76 -14.65 -3.62 11.49
N GLU A 77 -15.15 -3.62 12.72
CA GLU A 77 -16.59 -3.58 13.00
C GLU A 77 -17.34 -2.40 12.43
N ASP A 78 -16.65 -1.34 12.07
CA ASP A 78 -17.30 -0.14 11.56
C ASP A 78 -17.63 -0.20 10.07
N ASN A 79 -17.57 -1.37 9.48
CA ASN A 79 -17.89 -1.58 8.07
C ASN A 79 -16.92 -0.91 7.10
N GLU A 80 -15.75 -0.52 7.56
CA GLU A 80 -14.74 0.05 6.70
C GLU A 80 -13.69 -0.97 6.37
N THR A 81 -13.32 -1.03 5.10
CA THR A 81 -12.22 -1.89 4.69
C THR A 81 -10.92 -1.15 4.93
N ARG A 82 -10.03 -1.75 5.69
CA ARG A 82 -8.74 -1.16 6.00
C ARG A 82 -7.64 -2.07 5.50
N TYR A 83 -6.46 -1.53 5.37
CA TYR A 83 -5.34 -2.24 4.77
C TYR A 83 -4.11 -2.14 5.66
N ASP A 84 -3.30 -3.18 5.62
CA ASP A 84 -2.06 -3.21 6.36
C ASP A 84 -1.05 -4.05 5.60
N ILE A 85 0.21 -3.87 5.90
CA ILE A 85 1.24 -4.70 5.29
C ILE A 85 1.23 -6.07 5.93
N ILE A 86 1.65 -7.06 5.14
CA ILE A 86 1.87 -8.38 5.69
C ILE A 86 3.31 -8.39 6.17
N ASN A 87 3.47 -8.59 7.46
CA ASN A 87 4.78 -8.57 8.07
C ASN A 87 5.40 -9.96 7.96
N HIS A 88 6.46 -10.07 7.19
CA HIS A 88 7.17 -11.33 7.02
C HIS A 88 8.36 -11.43 7.96
N ASP A 89 8.32 -10.68 9.01
CA ASP A 89 9.38 -10.67 9.98
C ASP A 89 9.46 -12.04 10.65
N HIS A 90 10.59 -12.61 10.63
CA HIS A 90 10.80 -13.92 11.20
C HIS A 90 11.55 -13.88 12.47
N GLY A 91 11.70 -12.72 12.94
CA GLY A 91 12.40 -12.55 14.19
C GLY A 91 13.75 -13.16 14.19
#